data_9ed4381aea35feec9d75d4eac7d6b1a0
#
_entry.id   9ed4381aea35feec9d75d4eac7d6b1a0
#
_cell.length_a   1.000
_cell.length_b   1.000
_cell.length_c   1.000
_cell.angle_alpha   90.00
_cell.angle_beta   90.00
_cell.angle_gamma   90.00
#
_symmetry.space_group_name_H-M   'P 1'
#
loop_
_entity.id
_entity.type
_entity.pdbx_description
1 polymer ?
#
loop_
_entity_poly.entity_id
_entity_poly.type
_entity_poly.pdbx_seq_one_letter_code
_entity_poly.pdbx_strand_id
1 'polypeptide(L)'
;MKTQTAVTSLSALAQASRLNVFRLLIQAGAEGLPAGKISEVTGIAPSALSFHLKELNHAGWVSSESAGRFVIYRANTALMTELIAYLTENCCSGVDCGL
;
A
#
# COMPACT_ATOMS: atom_id res chain seq x y z
N MET A 1 13.20 9.37 5.61
CA MET A 1 12.13 8.76 6.43
C MET A 1 12.65 8.49 7.83
N LYS A 2 11.82 8.73 8.83
CA LYS A 2 12.17 8.44 10.22
C LYS A 2 11.83 6.99 10.55
N THR A 3 12.56 6.40 11.50
CA THR A 3 12.31 5.01 11.93
C THR A 3 10.85 4.79 12.34
N GLN A 4 10.27 5.72 13.10
CA GLN A 4 8.87 5.59 13.54
C GLN A 4 7.90 5.59 12.35
N THR A 5 8.15 6.41 11.35
CA THR A 5 7.35 6.44 10.12
C THR A 5 7.44 5.09 9.39
N ALA A 6 8.64 4.55 9.30
CA ALA A 6 8.85 3.25 8.67
C ALA A 6 8.12 2.14 9.43
N VAL A 7 8.19 2.15 10.77
CA VAL A 7 7.50 1.15 11.60
C VAL A 7 5.98 1.23 11.40
N THR A 8 5.42 2.43 11.43
CA THR A 8 3.98 2.63 11.22
C THR A 8 3.54 2.12 9.84
N SER A 9 4.32 2.46 8.80
CA SER A 9 4.03 2.02 7.44
C SER A 9 4.09 0.49 7.33
N LEU A 10 5.17 -0.10 7.82
CA LEU A 10 5.35 -1.55 7.79
C LEU A 10 4.29 -2.29 8.58
N SER A 11 3.91 -1.77 9.75
CA SER A 11 2.89 -2.39 10.60
C SER A 11 1.55 -2.50 9.88
N ALA A 12 1.15 -1.47 9.16
CA ALA A 12 -0.10 -1.50 8.41
C ALA A 12 -0.06 -2.54 7.28
N LEU A 13 1.10 -2.73 6.67
CA LEU A 13 1.28 -3.65 5.54
C LEU A 13 1.50 -5.10 6.00
N ALA A 14 1.88 -5.32 7.24
CA ALA A 14 2.22 -6.63 7.78
C ALA A 14 0.98 -7.44 8.22
N GLN A 15 0.05 -7.60 7.29
CA GLN A 15 -1.17 -8.37 7.46
C GLN A 15 -1.57 -8.91 6.08
N ALA A 16 -1.84 -10.20 6.00
CA ALA A 16 -2.01 -10.88 4.71
C ALA A 16 -3.02 -10.21 3.78
N SER A 17 -4.19 -9.87 4.29
CA SER A 17 -5.23 -9.24 3.46
C SER A 17 -4.79 -7.87 2.95
N ARG A 18 -4.17 -7.07 3.82
CA ARG A 18 -3.70 -5.73 3.43
C ARG A 18 -2.57 -5.80 2.42
N LEU A 19 -1.66 -6.72 2.59
CA LEU A 19 -0.58 -6.93 1.63
C LEU A 19 -1.14 -7.32 0.27
N ASN A 20 -2.10 -8.23 0.25
CA ASN A 20 -2.74 -8.65 -1.01
C ASN A 20 -3.48 -7.50 -1.69
N VAL A 21 -4.19 -6.68 -0.93
CA VAL A 21 -4.88 -5.50 -1.47
C VAL A 21 -3.87 -4.53 -2.06
N PHE A 22 -2.80 -4.24 -1.34
CA PHE A 22 -1.77 -3.31 -1.82
C PHE A 22 -1.13 -3.83 -3.12
N ARG A 23 -0.78 -5.12 -3.17
CA ARG A 23 -0.18 -5.71 -4.37
C ARG A 23 -1.13 -5.67 -5.56
N LEU A 24 -2.42 -5.90 -5.33
CA LEU A 24 -3.42 -5.78 -6.38
C LEU A 24 -3.48 -4.34 -6.93
N LEU A 25 -3.44 -3.35 -6.06
CA LEU A 25 -3.47 -1.95 -6.48
C LEU A 25 -2.19 -1.52 -7.20
N ILE A 26 -1.04 -2.06 -6.81
CA ILE A 26 0.21 -1.87 -7.56
C ILE A 26 0.03 -2.37 -8.99
N GLN A 27 -0.55 -3.54 -9.17
CA GLN A 27 -0.77 -4.13 -10.50
C GLN A 27 -1.80 -3.35 -11.31
N ALA A 28 -2.79 -2.76 -10.65
CA ALA A 28 -3.80 -1.94 -11.31
C ALA A 28 -3.24 -0.61 -11.84
N GLY A 29 -2.15 -0.14 -11.26
CA GLY A 29 -1.48 1.07 -11.73
C GLY A 29 -2.30 2.34 -11.53
N ALA A 30 -2.11 3.29 -12.45
CA ALA A 30 -2.70 4.63 -12.34
C ALA A 30 -4.22 4.63 -12.40
N GLU A 31 -4.84 3.62 -12.98
CA GLU A 31 -6.30 3.54 -13.05
C GLU A 31 -6.93 3.25 -11.70
N GLY A 32 -6.23 2.50 -10.85
CA GLY A 32 -6.77 2.09 -9.57
C GLY A 32 -7.96 1.14 -9.70
N LEU A 33 -8.63 0.88 -8.58
CA LEU A 33 -9.80 0.01 -8.55
C LEU A 33 -10.82 0.52 -7.54
N PRO A 34 -12.13 0.35 -7.83
CA PRO A 34 -13.15 0.60 -6.81
C PRO A 34 -13.17 -0.54 -5.79
N ALA A 35 -13.66 -0.23 -4.58
CA ALA A 35 -13.70 -1.20 -3.48
C ALA A 35 -14.44 -2.48 -3.85
N GLY A 36 -15.54 -2.38 -4.60
CA GLY A 36 -16.30 -3.56 -5.04
C GLY A 36 -15.47 -4.53 -5.87
N LYS A 37 -14.62 -3.99 -6.75
CA LYS A 37 -13.73 -4.82 -7.57
C LYS A 37 -12.63 -5.44 -6.74
N ILE A 38 -12.07 -4.70 -5.79
CA ILE A 38 -11.07 -5.24 -4.87
C ILE A 38 -11.66 -6.40 -4.07
N SER A 39 -12.88 -6.22 -3.54
CA SER A 39 -13.58 -7.28 -2.81
C SER A 39 -13.78 -8.52 -3.67
N GLU A 40 -14.22 -8.32 -4.91
CA GLU A 40 -14.46 -9.42 -5.86
C GLU A 40 -13.18 -10.21 -6.14
N VAL A 41 -12.08 -9.52 -6.42
CA VAL A 41 -10.82 -10.17 -6.80
C VAL A 41 -10.15 -10.84 -5.61
N THR A 42 -10.16 -10.19 -4.45
CA THR A 42 -9.47 -10.71 -3.27
C THR A 42 -10.29 -11.71 -2.46
N GLY A 43 -11.60 -11.71 -2.63
CA GLY A 43 -12.50 -12.52 -1.82
C GLY A 43 -12.72 -11.96 -0.41
N ILE A 44 -12.23 -10.77 -0.11
CA ILE A 44 -12.41 -10.13 1.18
C ILE A 44 -13.81 -9.52 1.24
N ALA A 45 -14.56 -9.82 2.31
CA ALA A 45 -15.90 -9.27 2.50
C ALA A 45 -15.86 -7.74 2.56
N PRO A 46 -16.88 -7.04 2.02
CA PRO A 46 -16.87 -5.58 1.97
C PRO A 46 -16.63 -4.88 3.31
N SER A 47 -17.18 -5.39 4.40
CA SER A 47 -16.99 -4.78 5.71
C SER A 47 -15.55 -4.90 6.20
N ALA A 48 -14.94 -6.06 6.02
CA ALA A 48 -13.53 -6.26 6.36
C ALA A 48 -12.63 -5.43 5.45
N LEU A 49 -12.95 -5.39 4.15
CA LEU A 49 -12.19 -4.60 3.19
C LEU A 49 -12.21 -3.11 3.53
N SER A 50 -13.35 -2.57 3.93
CA SER A 50 -13.46 -1.16 4.34
C SER A 50 -12.50 -0.86 5.47
N PHE A 51 -12.39 -1.74 6.45
CA PHE A 51 -11.45 -1.59 7.55
C PHE A 51 -10.00 -1.62 7.06
N HIS A 52 -9.67 -2.59 6.21
CA HIS A 52 -8.31 -2.70 5.66
C HIS A 52 -7.92 -1.50 4.82
N LEU A 53 -8.83 -1.02 3.97
CA LEU A 53 -8.57 0.17 3.15
C LEU A 53 -8.38 1.41 4.01
N LYS A 54 -9.14 1.55 5.09
CA LYS A 54 -9.00 2.65 6.03
C LYS A 54 -7.60 2.62 6.67
N GLU A 55 -7.16 1.45 7.13
CA GLU A 55 -5.84 1.30 7.75
C GLU A 55 -4.71 1.58 6.75
N LEU A 56 -4.84 1.09 5.53
CA LEU A 56 -3.86 1.36 4.47
C LEU A 56 -3.82 2.85 4.11
N ASN A 57 -4.98 3.49 4.01
CA ASN A 57 -5.06 4.92 3.72
C ASN A 57 -4.42 5.74 4.84
N HIS A 58 -4.72 5.39 6.09
CA HIS A 58 -4.17 6.09 7.25
C HIS A 58 -2.65 6.00 7.31
N ALA A 59 -2.10 4.86 6.93
CA ALA A 59 -0.65 4.65 6.91
C ALA A 59 0.03 5.21 5.65
N GLY A 60 -0.76 5.71 4.69
CA GLY A 60 -0.24 6.33 3.48
C GLY A 60 0.00 5.38 2.32
N TRP A 61 -0.37 4.09 2.42
CA TRP A 61 -0.13 3.11 1.36
C TRP A 61 -1.08 3.23 0.18
N VAL A 62 -2.27 3.74 0.41
CA VAL A 62 -3.26 3.93 -0.65
C VAL A 62 -3.85 5.33 -0.56
N SER A 63 -4.33 5.82 -1.69
CA SER A 63 -5.13 7.04 -1.76
C SER A 63 -6.50 6.70 -2.32
N SER A 64 -7.47 7.55 -2.09
CA SER A 64 -8.82 7.38 -2.61
C SER A 64 -9.30 8.65 -3.29
N GLU A 65 -10.12 8.47 -4.31
CA GLU A 65 -10.69 9.58 -5.08
C GLU A 65 -12.12 9.24 -5.44
N SER A 66 -13.02 10.18 -5.24
CA SER A 66 -14.41 10.01 -5.66
C SER A 66 -14.52 10.16 -7.18
N ALA A 67 -15.14 9.19 -7.82
CA ALA A 67 -15.38 9.18 -9.27
C ALA A 67 -16.84 8.79 -9.50
N GLY A 68 -17.72 9.80 -9.53
CA GLY A 68 -19.16 9.57 -9.62
C GLY A 68 -19.70 8.81 -8.42
N ARG A 69 -20.23 7.61 -8.65
CA ARG A 69 -20.79 6.76 -7.58
C ARG A 69 -19.73 5.94 -6.86
N PHE A 70 -18.52 5.92 -7.41
CA PHE A 70 -17.48 5.03 -6.92
C PHE A 70 -16.40 5.82 -6.21
N VAL A 71 -15.70 5.14 -5.32
CA VAL A 71 -14.46 5.62 -4.75
C VAL A 71 -13.37 4.72 -5.33
N ILE A 72 -12.41 5.33 -6.00
CA ILE A 72 -11.30 4.62 -6.63
C ILE A 72 -10.10 4.66 -5.71
N TYR A 73 -9.50 3.51 -5.47
CA TYR A 73 -8.30 3.36 -4.63
C TYR A 73 -7.08 3.12 -5.51
N ARG A 74 -5.97 3.78 -5.17
CA ARG A 74 -4.69 3.64 -5.87
C ARG A 74 -3.59 3.40 -4.87
N ALA A 75 -2.60 2.60 -5.26
CA ALA A 75 -1.41 2.40 -4.45
C ALA A 75 -0.53 3.66 -4.47
N ASN A 76 0.06 3.99 -3.32
CA ASN A 76 1.03 5.08 -3.21
C ASN A 76 2.43 4.50 -3.45
N THR A 77 2.88 4.52 -4.68
CA THR A 77 4.19 4.00 -5.06
C THR A 77 5.34 4.85 -4.49
N ALA A 78 5.10 6.14 -4.26
CA ALA A 78 6.10 7.02 -3.69
C ALA A 78 6.51 6.59 -2.28
N LEU A 79 5.53 6.17 -1.45
CA LEU A 79 5.83 5.68 -0.11
C LEU A 79 6.68 4.40 -0.16
N MET A 80 6.38 3.49 -1.09
CA MET A 80 7.16 2.27 -1.25
C MET A 80 8.59 2.60 -1.66
N THR A 81 8.76 3.53 -2.60
CA THR A 81 10.10 3.97 -3.02
C THR A 81 10.89 4.56 -1.86
N GLU A 82 10.24 5.40 -1.05
CA GLU A 82 10.88 5.98 0.15
C GLU A 82 11.28 4.92 1.16
N LEU A 83 10.41 3.93 1.38
CA LEU A 83 10.70 2.85 2.33
C LEU A 83 11.88 2.01 1.87
N ILE A 84 11.91 1.63 0.59
CA ILE A 84 13.02 0.88 0.03
C ILE A 84 14.32 1.66 0.15
N ALA A 85 14.29 2.95 -0.17
CA ALA A 85 15.46 3.81 -0.05
C ALA A 85 15.95 3.88 1.41
N TYR A 86 15.03 3.99 2.35
CA TYR A 86 15.36 4.02 3.77
C TYR A 86 15.97 2.70 4.23
N LEU A 87 15.37 1.57 3.85
CA LEU A 87 15.84 0.25 4.25
C LEU A 87 17.22 -0.09 3.67
N THR A 88 17.53 0.45 2.51
CA THR A 88 18.81 0.18 1.82
C THR A 88 19.82 1.31 1.99
N GLU A 89 19.49 2.33 2.76
CA GLU A 89 20.36 3.47 3.02
C GLU A 89 21.70 3.01 3.59
N ASN A 90 22.78 3.48 3.00
CA ASN A 90 24.14 3.08 3.37
C ASN A 90 24.36 1.57 3.34
N CYS A 91 23.69 0.88 2.44
CA CYS A 91 23.82 -0.56 2.28
C CYS A 91 25.30 -0.92 2.11
N CYS A 92 25.75 -1.94 2.88
CA CYS A 92 27.15 -2.43 2.85
C CYS A 92 28.18 -1.31 3.11
N SER A 93 27.81 -0.34 3.94
CA SER A 93 28.66 0.84 4.24
C SER A 93 29.05 1.61 2.98
N GLY A 94 28.14 1.68 2.01
CA GLY A 94 28.38 2.38 0.75
C GLY A 94 28.98 1.53 -0.36
N VAL A 95 29.24 0.26 -0.10
CA VAL A 95 29.69 -0.69 -1.11
C VAL A 95 28.46 -1.37 -1.72
N ASP A 96 28.49 -1.58 -3.03
CA ASP A 96 27.41 -2.29 -3.73
C ASP A 96 27.27 -3.71 -3.18
N CYS A 97 26.08 -4.06 -2.73
CA CYS A 97 25.78 -5.39 -2.20
C CYS A 97 24.84 -6.20 -3.13
N GLY A 98 24.73 -5.79 -4.38
CA GLY A 98 23.99 -6.55 -5.39
C GLY A 98 22.47 -6.38 -5.36
N LEU A 99 21.96 -5.36 -4.68
CA LEU A 99 20.53 -5.07 -4.66
C LEU A 99 20.03 -4.37 -5.91
#